data_16b41c99cac01f1e41e543dd61e9bac2
#
_entry.id   16b41c99cac01f1e41e543dd61e9bac2
#
_cell.length_a   1.000
_cell.length_b   1.000
_cell.length_c   1.000
_cell.angle_alpha   90.00
_cell.angle_beta   90.00
_cell.angle_gamma   90.00
#
_symmetry.space_group_name_H-M   'P 1'
#
loop_
_entity.id
_entity.type
_entity.pdbx_description
1 polymer ?
#
loop_
_entity_poly.entity_id
_entity_poly.type
_entity_poly.pdbx_seq_one_letter_code
_entity_poly.pdbx_strand_id
1 'polypeptide(L)'
;MAFTLNSYPITYRARFAASGWTEEYLEKPHKTPAEEAALGDAEREALAASRNFYADMPLVNYTTQYGLGCFEGLKALPQKDGGLAIFRPDQNAKRFKRSMEGLLMPGFPEEAFIKAVVEVVRRN
;
A
#
# COMPACT_ATOMS: atom_id res chain seq x y z
N MET A 1 -8.77 21.14 2.91
CA MET A 1 -8.89 19.78 3.49
C MET A 1 -7.47 19.22 3.60
N ALA A 2 -6.99 18.93 4.80
CA ALA A 2 -5.66 18.37 4.98
C ALA A 2 -5.65 16.91 4.51
N PHE A 3 -4.59 16.51 3.80
CA PHE A 3 -4.39 15.12 3.41
C PHE A 3 -3.92 14.34 4.65
N THR A 4 -4.67 13.30 5.01
CA THR A 4 -4.33 12.43 6.13
C THR A 4 -3.99 11.05 5.60
N LEU A 5 -2.81 10.54 5.96
CA LEU A 5 -2.43 9.17 5.70
C LEU A 5 -3.02 8.26 6.76
N ASN A 6 -3.88 7.34 6.33
CA ASN A 6 -4.37 6.28 7.20
C ASN A 6 -3.41 5.10 7.15
N SER A 7 -3.01 4.64 8.33
CA SER A 7 -2.12 3.51 8.50
C SER A 7 -2.93 2.26 8.83
N TYR A 8 -2.78 1.23 8.02
CA TYR A 8 -3.47 -0.06 8.20
C TYR A 8 -2.49 -1.15 8.64
N PRO A 9 -2.96 -2.16 9.39
CA PRO A 9 -2.08 -3.20 9.92
C PRO A 9 -1.42 -4.04 8.83
N ILE A 10 -2.13 -4.37 7.77
CA ILE A 10 -1.61 -5.20 6.69
C ILE A 10 -1.15 -4.33 5.53
N THR A 11 0.11 -4.49 5.18
CA THR A 11 0.70 -3.87 3.98
C THR A 11 1.29 -4.95 3.08
N TYR A 12 1.35 -4.68 1.79
CA TYR A 12 1.95 -5.54 0.80
C TYR A 12 3.27 -4.93 0.31
N ARG A 13 4.26 -5.78 0.12
CA ARG A 13 5.55 -5.41 -0.44
C ARG A 13 5.95 -6.38 -1.55
N ALA A 14 6.30 -5.83 -2.69
CA ALA A 14 6.94 -6.59 -3.75
C ALA A 14 8.34 -6.02 -4.03
N ARG A 15 9.29 -6.89 -4.33
CA ARG A 15 10.66 -6.54 -4.69
C ARG A 15 11.04 -7.24 -5.98
N PHE A 16 11.72 -6.52 -6.86
CA PHE A 16 12.28 -7.08 -8.08
C PHE A 16 13.79 -7.30 -7.92
N ALA A 17 14.24 -8.47 -8.30
CA ALA A 17 15.64 -8.86 -8.31
C ALA A 17 15.94 -9.69 -9.57
N ALA A 18 17.17 -10.16 -9.72
CA ALA A 18 17.56 -11.01 -10.85
C ALA A 18 16.71 -12.30 -10.96
N SER A 19 16.17 -12.79 -9.86
CA SER A 19 15.26 -13.93 -9.80
C SER A 19 13.79 -13.58 -10.15
N GLY A 20 13.48 -12.32 -10.45
CA GLY A 20 12.12 -11.84 -10.69
C GLY A 20 11.48 -11.18 -9.46
N TRP A 21 10.16 -11.13 -9.44
CA TRP A 21 9.38 -10.55 -8.36
C TRP A 21 9.27 -11.49 -7.17
N THR A 22 9.50 -10.95 -5.97
CA THR A 22 9.17 -11.59 -4.69
C THR A 22 8.11 -10.75 -3.98
N GLU A 23 7.17 -11.42 -3.32
CA GLU A 23 5.98 -10.79 -2.75
C GLU A 23 5.81 -11.21 -1.29
N GLU A 24 5.40 -10.26 -0.44
CA GLU A 24 5.13 -10.54 0.97
C GLU A 24 4.03 -9.63 1.52
N TYR A 25 3.31 -10.13 2.50
CA TYR A 25 2.37 -9.34 3.30
C TYR A 25 3.00 -9.09 4.66
N LEU A 26 3.13 -7.82 5.00
CA LEU A 26 3.68 -7.38 6.28
C LEU A 26 2.54 -7.07 7.23
N GLU A 27 2.55 -7.72 8.38
CA GLU A 27 1.61 -7.44 9.45
C GLU A 27 2.25 -6.52 10.49
N LYS A 28 1.55 -5.46 10.82
CA LYS A 28 1.96 -4.45 11.80
C LYS A 28 1.05 -4.53 13.03
N PRO A 29 1.46 -3.99 14.17
CA PRO A 29 0.60 -3.93 15.34
C PRO A 29 -0.77 -3.33 15.00
N HIS A 30 -1.82 -3.98 15.42
CA HIS A 30 -3.18 -3.51 15.21
C HIS A 30 -4.02 -3.67 16.48
N LYS A 31 -5.08 -2.89 16.53
CA LYS A 31 -6.14 -2.94 17.51
C LYS A 31 -7.48 -2.95 16.76
N THR A 32 -8.52 -3.43 17.40
CA THR A 32 -9.86 -3.28 16.85
C THR A 32 -10.25 -1.80 16.78
N PRO A 33 -11.21 -1.41 15.94
CA PRO A 33 -11.68 -0.02 15.87
C PRO A 33 -12.14 0.52 17.23
N ALA A 34 -12.74 -0.31 18.07
CA ALA A 34 -13.17 0.08 19.41
C ALA A 34 -11.97 0.34 20.34
N GLU A 35 -10.95 -0.50 20.28
CA GLU A 35 -9.70 -0.29 21.05
C GLU A 35 -8.95 0.94 20.57
N GLU A 36 -8.91 1.19 19.27
CA GLU A 36 -8.26 2.40 18.73
C GLU A 36 -9.02 3.68 19.10
N ALA A 37 -10.34 3.64 19.11
CA ALA A 37 -11.17 4.77 19.52
C ALA A 37 -10.97 5.13 21.00
N ALA A 38 -10.61 4.15 21.84
CA ALA A 38 -10.35 4.34 23.27
C ALA A 38 -8.96 4.90 23.58
N LEU A 39 -8.04 4.95 22.58
CA LEU A 39 -6.69 5.48 22.78
C LEU A 39 -6.69 7.01 22.91
N GLY A 40 -5.80 7.51 23.73
CA GLY A 40 -5.39 8.92 23.74
C GLY A 40 -4.67 9.31 22.44
N ASP A 41 -4.57 10.60 22.17
CA ASP A 41 -3.97 11.10 20.92
C ASP A 41 -2.52 10.65 20.74
N ALA A 42 -1.71 10.72 21.80
CA ALA A 42 -0.30 10.30 21.75
C ALA A 42 -0.15 8.78 21.49
N GLU A 43 -1.02 7.97 22.08
CA GLU A 43 -1.01 6.50 21.86
C GLU A 43 -1.45 6.15 20.45
N ARG A 44 -2.44 6.87 19.93
CA ARG A 44 -2.92 6.71 18.57
C ARG A 44 -1.85 7.10 17.55
N GLU A 45 -1.15 8.20 17.80
CA GLU A 45 -0.02 8.63 16.96
C GLU A 45 1.12 7.62 16.99
N ALA A 46 1.49 7.10 18.18
CA ALA A 46 2.51 6.07 18.34
C ALA A 46 2.12 4.76 17.63
N LEU A 47 0.85 4.35 17.71
CA LEU A 47 0.34 3.18 17.00
C LEU A 47 0.40 3.39 15.49
N ALA A 48 -0.04 4.54 15.01
CA ALA A 48 0.05 4.90 13.60
C ALA A 48 1.51 4.91 13.11
N ALA A 49 2.43 5.46 13.88
CA ALA A 49 3.85 5.45 13.56
C ALA A 49 4.42 4.02 13.51
N SER A 50 4.01 3.14 14.43
CA SER A 50 4.47 1.75 14.45
C SER A 50 4.02 0.92 13.26
N ARG A 51 2.90 1.26 12.65
CA ARG A 51 2.36 0.60 11.45
C ARG A 51 3.09 0.92 10.16
N ASN A 52 4.05 1.92 10.21
CA ASN A 52 4.30 2.65 9.20
C ASN A 52 5.25 2.49 8.29
N PHE A 53 5.25 2.94 7.48
CA PHE A 53 5.76 3.62 6.32
C PHE A 53 7.29 3.82 6.36
N TYR A 54 7.99 3.47 7.43
CA TYR A 54 9.43 3.42 7.47
C TYR A 54 9.94 2.12 6.86
N ALA A 55 10.58 2.23 5.71
CA ALA A 55 11.38 1.16 5.15
C ALA A 55 12.83 1.61 5.24
N ASP A 56 13.70 0.75 5.79
CA ASP A 56 15.13 0.96 5.68
C ASP A 56 15.50 0.90 4.20
N MET A 57 15.89 2.05 3.66
CA MET A 57 16.34 2.16 2.27
C MET A 57 17.77 2.66 2.23
N PRO A 58 18.60 2.17 1.30
CA PRO A 58 19.92 2.75 1.08
C PRO A 58 19.78 4.27 0.89
N LEU A 59 20.65 5.05 1.52
CA LEU A 59 20.67 6.51 1.38
C LEU A 59 20.79 6.91 -0.10
N VAL A 60 21.60 6.17 -0.84
CA VAL A 60 21.76 6.34 -2.28
C VAL A 60 20.80 5.41 -2.99
N ASN A 61 19.73 5.97 -3.52
CA ASN A 61 18.77 5.24 -4.35
C ASN A 61 18.14 6.18 -5.39
N TYR A 62 17.57 5.60 -6.43
CA TYR A 62 17.02 6.37 -7.54
C TYR A 62 15.84 7.27 -7.13
N THR A 63 15.02 6.85 -6.19
CA THR A 63 13.86 7.63 -5.76
C THR A 63 14.28 8.91 -5.05
N THR A 64 15.23 8.82 -4.10
CA THR A 64 15.65 9.98 -3.31
C THR A 64 16.55 10.95 -4.09
N GLN A 65 17.33 10.45 -5.04
CA GLN A 65 18.31 11.26 -5.77
C GLN A 65 17.82 11.75 -7.12
N TYR A 66 16.99 11.00 -7.80
CA TYR A 66 16.51 11.32 -9.14
C TYR A 66 14.98 11.44 -9.24
N GLY A 67 14.26 11.26 -8.13
CA GLY A 67 12.80 11.30 -8.11
C GLY A 67 12.15 10.18 -8.92
N LEU A 68 12.85 9.08 -9.18
CA LEU A 68 12.31 7.96 -9.91
C LEU A 68 11.34 7.18 -9.01
N GLY A 69 10.08 7.54 -9.12
CA GLY A 69 8.99 6.87 -8.43
C GLY A 69 7.66 7.15 -9.11
N CYS A 70 6.76 6.20 -9.08
CA CYS A 70 5.38 6.40 -9.48
C CYS A 70 4.47 5.85 -8.40
N PHE A 71 3.25 6.37 -8.36
CA PHE A 71 2.24 5.88 -7.44
C PHE A 71 0.91 5.68 -8.16
N GLU A 72 0.06 4.86 -7.56
CA GLU A 72 -1.30 4.63 -8.03
C GLU A 72 -2.25 4.74 -6.83
N GLY A 73 -3.37 5.43 -7.03
CA GLY A 73 -4.38 5.63 -6.00
C GLY A 73 -5.68 4.95 -6.35
N LEU A 74 -6.20 4.16 -5.43
CA LEU A 74 -7.54 3.58 -5.50
C LEU A 74 -8.17 3.52 -4.11
N LYS A 75 -9.48 3.30 -4.08
CA LYS A 75 -10.25 3.23 -2.83
C LYS A 75 -11.12 2.00 -2.81
N ALA A 76 -11.21 1.36 -1.65
CA ALA A 76 -12.27 0.43 -1.33
C ALA A 76 -13.41 1.21 -0.66
N LEU A 77 -14.61 1.09 -1.19
CA LEU A 77 -15.79 1.82 -0.72
C LEU A 77 -16.79 0.84 -0.09
N PRO A 78 -17.35 1.19 1.08
CA PRO A 78 -18.37 0.36 1.71
C PRO A 78 -19.63 0.30 0.84
N GLN A 79 -20.22 -0.88 0.78
CA GLN A 79 -21.47 -1.15 0.08
C GLN A 79 -22.63 -1.27 1.07
N LYS A 80 -23.85 -1.16 0.57
CA LYS A 80 -25.07 -1.25 1.40
C LYS A 80 -25.27 -2.62 2.05
N ASP A 81 -24.73 -3.66 1.44
CA ASP A 81 -24.77 -5.05 1.92
C ASP A 81 -23.68 -5.37 2.95
N GLY A 82 -22.88 -4.37 3.35
CA GLY A 82 -21.76 -4.52 4.28
C GLY A 82 -20.45 -4.97 3.62
N GLY A 83 -20.44 -5.19 2.32
CA GLY A 83 -19.24 -5.51 1.56
C GLY A 83 -18.38 -4.28 1.24
N LEU A 84 -17.23 -4.51 0.63
CA LEU A 84 -16.36 -3.48 0.08
C LEU A 84 -16.24 -3.65 -1.44
N ALA A 85 -16.30 -2.56 -2.17
CA ALA A 85 -16.10 -2.56 -3.61
C ALA A 85 -14.89 -1.70 -4.00
N ILE A 86 -14.09 -2.20 -4.93
CA ILE A 86 -12.97 -1.48 -5.53
C ILE A 86 -13.34 -1.21 -6.98
N PHE A 87 -13.36 0.07 -7.36
CA PHE A 87 -13.75 0.44 -8.72
C PHE A 87 -12.61 0.26 -9.70
N ARG A 88 -12.80 -0.60 -10.70
CA ARG A 88 -11.92 -0.82 -11.86
C ARG A 88 -10.44 -0.98 -11.49
N PRO A 89 -10.05 -1.87 -10.57
CA PRO A 89 -8.65 -2.09 -10.21
C PRO A 89 -7.81 -2.58 -11.39
N ASP A 90 -8.44 -3.17 -12.41
CA ASP A 90 -7.81 -3.54 -13.67
C ASP A 90 -7.19 -2.33 -14.40
N GLN A 91 -7.90 -1.19 -14.42
CA GLN A 91 -7.39 0.03 -15.05
C GLN A 91 -6.26 0.67 -14.24
N ASN A 92 -6.33 0.60 -12.92
CA ASN A 92 -5.26 1.02 -12.05
C ASN A 92 -4.00 0.17 -12.28
N ALA A 93 -4.14 -1.15 -12.34
CA ALA A 93 -3.04 -2.08 -12.62
C ALA A 93 -2.34 -1.77 -13.95
N LYS A 94 -3.11 -1.58 -15.03
CA LYS A 94 -2.59 -1.23 -16.35
C LYS A 94 -1.85 0.10 -16.35
N ARG A 95 -2.42 1.12 -15.70
CA ARG A 95 -1.81 2.44 -15.62
C ARG A 95 -0.52 2.41 -14.79
N PHE A 96 -0.53 1.71 -13.67
CA PHE A 96 0.64 1.54 -12.81
C PHE A 96 1.79 0.87 -13.57
N LYS A 97 1.52 -0.27 -14.22
CA LYS A 97 2.50 -0.98 -15.05
C LYS A 97 3.09 -0.06 -16.12
N ARG A 98 2.23 0.63 -16.88
CA ARG A 98 2.68 1.58 -17.92
C ARG A 98 3.53 2.72 -17.35
N SER A 99 3.19 3.23 -16.16
CA SER A 99 3.98 4.27 -15.49
C SER A 99 5.36 3.76 -15.09
N MET A 100 5.46 2.53 -14.57
CA MET A 100 6.73 1.89 -14.25
C MET A 100 7.59 1.70 -15.49
N GLU A 101 7.02 1.15 -16.55
CA GLU A 101 7.71 0.95 -17.84
C GLU A 101 8.20 2.27 -18.46
N GLY A 102 7.39 3.33 -18.34
CA GLY A 102 7.79 4.68 -18.78
C GLY A 102 8.97 5.26 -18.00
N LEU A 103 9.19 4.80 -16.78
CA LEU A 103 10.37 5.13 -15.96
C LEU A 103 11.50 4.11 -16.11
N LEU A 104 11.43 3.21 -17.09
CA LEU A 104 12.38 2.13 -17.30
C LEU A 104 12.51 1.17 -16.12
N MET A 105 11.46 1.09 -15.30
CA MET A 105 11.35 0.09 -14.24
C MET A 105 10.72 -1.20 -14.78
N PRO A 106 11.06 -2.36 -14.22
CA PRO A 106 10.33 -3.59 -14.52
C PRO A 106 8.85 -3.44 -14.20
N GLY A 107 7.96 -3.63 -15.19
CA GLY A 107 6.52 -3.50 -15.01
C GLY A 107 5.99 -4.54 -14.01
N PHE A 108 5.25 -4.10 -13.00
CA PHE A 108 4.62 -5.03 -12.06
C PHE A 108 3.43 -5.76 -12.73
N PRO A 109 3.30 -7.09 -12.57
CA PRO A 109 2.25 -7.85 -13.23
C PRO A 109 0.85 -7.40 -12.80
N GLU A 110 -0.03 -7.17 -13.77
CA GLU A 110 -1.39 -6.64 -13.53
C GLU A 110 -2.22 -7.54 -12.60
N GLU A 111 -2.15 -8.86 -12.82
CA GLU A 111 -2.88 -9.83 -12.01
C GLU A 111 -2.35 -9.86 -10.56
N ALA A 112 -1.03 -9.76 -10.38
CA ALA A 112 -0.42 -9.68 -9.05
C ALA A 112 -0.84 -8.39 -8.33
N PHE A 113 -0.90 -7.26 -9.04
CA PHE A 113 -1.40 -6.00 -8.49
C PHE A 113 -2.84 -6.13 -7.99
N ILE A 114 -3.74 -6.67 -8.82
CA ILE A 114 -5.15 -6.84 -8.46
C ILE A 114 -5.30 -7.77 -7.27
N LYS A 115 -4.61 -8.91 -7.28
CA LYS A 115 -4.59 -9.87 -6.18
C LYS A 115 -4.12 -9.24 -4.88
N ALA A 116 -3.01 -8.49 -4.92
CA ALA A 116 -2.45 -7.81 -3.76
C ALA A 116 -3.42 -6.79 -3.17
N VAL A 117 -4.04 -5.96 -4.01
CA VAL A 117 -5.03 -4.96 -3.60
C VAL A 117 -6.23 -5.61 -2.92
N VAL A 118 -6.81 -6.63 -3.54
CA VAL A 118 -7.96 -7.36 -2.99
C VAL A 118 -7.62 -7.99 -1.64
N GLU A 119 -6.46 -8.63 -1.55
CA GLU A 119 -6.03 -9.30 -0.32
C GLU A 119 -5.73 -8.31 0.81
N VAL A 120 -5.08 -7.19 0.52
CA VAL A 120 -4.85 -6.12 1.51
C VAL A 120 -6.18 -5.57 2.03
N VAL A 121 -7.13 -5.30 1.14
CA VAL A 121 -8.46 -4.79 1.55
C VAL A 121 -9.21 -5.83 2.39
N ARG A 122 -9.14 -7.11 2.00
CA ARG A 122 -9.83 -8.19 2.73
C ARG A 122 -9.27 -8.42 4.14
N ARG A 123 -7.98 -8.17 4.34
CA ARG A 123 -7.28 -8.43 5.61
C ARG A 123 -7.26 -7.22 6.57
N ASN A 124 -7.67 -6.04 6.12
CA ASN A 124 -7.78 -4.83 6.92
C ASN A 124 -9.23 -4.47 7.22
#